data_5cd6141c377c957522199c2311706277
#
_entry.id   5cd6141c377c957522199c2311706277
#
_cell.length_a   1.000
_cell.length_b   1.000
_cell.length_c   1.000
_cell.angle_alpha   90.00
_cell.angle_beta   90.00
_cell.angle_gamma   90.00
#
_symmetry.space_group_name_H-M   'P 1'
#
loop_
_entity.id
_entity.type
_entity.pdbx_description
1 polymer ?
#
loop_
_entity_poly.entity_id
_entity_poly.type
_entity_poly.pdbx_seq_one_letter_code
_entity_poly.pdbx_strand_id
1 'polypeptide(L)'
;IYVQHLWLHYSALLLLFIPASIYLWRHGKKIGGFYLFNFMVYGPLLAFYIDANLKLPNALGIIERYYLFSYIFIPAILAIGYTALELFIKNTSYLRSPLARTLLMRGLFVVIIIITPILLLFRSSTALVSLLKNPIFEDHARTLLSMAPQHGVVIMTGDVDLFPMQYVRYVLGYRKDVILLPSGPMEIKAYADTLTQLPELKYKVATNSSLFTAFVDEMLKQGRPIYTNIQSPPDGFSYRQILAYVSILPKEDEGKLLIETVPASKVSEFNFPLVNEYEIVGRKYPFYFYRVIQERYSRALFDLGEAHFARDDFASTAYILSRAYLMNNQDDDIVSLYALSLIKIGQCHDAETVLLNYYEDRRIPKAAFALSRLYATCLKNPERYSYWNEVYEKTLKTEVL
;
A
#
# COMPACT_ATOMS: atom_id res chain seq x y z
N ILE A 1 -19.31 2.17 -0.24
CA ILE A 1 -18.11 1.40 -0.63
C ILE A 1 -18.47 -0.08 -0.81
N TYR A 2 -18.93 -0.82 0.23
CA TYR A 2 -19.28 -2.25 0.13
C TYR A 2 -20.32 -2.54 -0.97
N VAL A 3 -21.41 -1.79 -1.03
CA VAL A 3 -22.44 -1.91 -2.08
C VAL A 3 -21.88 -1.62 -3.46
N GLN A 4 -20.98 -0.64 -3.59
CA GLN A 4 -20.31 -0.35 -4.86
C GLN A 4 -19.40 -1.50 -5.30
N HIS A 5 -18.65 -2.12 -4.38
CA HIS A 5 -17.85 -3.30 -4.65
C HIS A 5 -18.70 -4.48 -5.09
N LEU A 6 -19.79 -4.77 -4.38
CA LEU A 6 -20.73 -5.82 -4.79
C LEU A 6 -21.30 -5.56 -6.18
N TRP A 7 -21.71 -4.31 -6.46
CA TRP A 7 -22.23 -3.94 -7.77
C TRP A 7 -21.21 -4.09 -8.88
N LEU A 8 -19.95 -3.72 -8.62
CA LEU A 8 -18.87 -3.88 -9.59
C LEU A 8 -18.59 -5.34 -9.95
N HIS A 9 -18.69 -6.25 -8.96
CA HIS A 9 -18.36 -7.66 -9.17
C HIS A 9 -19.55 -8.50 -9.62
N TYR A 10 -20.75 -8.22 -9.14
CA TYR A 10 -21.93 -9.05 -9.38
C TYR A 10 -23.01 -8.37 -10.20
N SER A 11 -23.00 -7.04 -10.34
CA SER A 11 -23.90 -6.27 -11.20
C SER A 11 -25.38 -6.72 -11.08
N ALA A 12 -26.00 -7.03 -12.22
CA ALA A 12 -27.41 -7.45 -12.27
C ALA A 12 -27.71 -8.76 -11.51
N LEU A 13 -26.68 -9.60 -11.25
CA LEU A 13 -26.88 -10.81 -10.45
C LEU A 13 -27.36 -10.52 -9.03
N LEU A 14 -27.05 -9.32 -8.49
CA LEU A 14 -27.54 -8.90 -7.17
C LEU A 14 -29.08 -8.86 -7.10
N LEU A 15 -29.77 -8.72 -8.24
CA LEU A 15 -31.22 -8.78 -8.28
C LEU A 15 -31.76 -10.13 -7.81
N LEU A 16 -30.97 -11.21 -7.92
CA LEU A 16 -31.34 -12.52 -7.39
C LEU A 16 -31.39 -12.61 -5.87
N PHE A 17 -30.80 -11.63 -5.16
CA PHE A 17 -30.93 -11.53 -3.70
C PHE A 17 -32.39 -11.31 -3.26
N ILE A 18 -33.18 -10.61 -4.07
CA ILE A 18 -34.58 -10.35 -3.74
C ILE A 18 -35.37 -11.66 -3.68
N PRO A 19 -35.48 -12.47 -4.78
CA PRO A 19 -36.19 -13.74 -4.71
C PRO A 19 -35.56 -14.74 -3.74
N ALA A 20 -34.22 -14.72 -3.56
CA ALA A 20 -33.55 -15.55 -2.55
C ALA A 20 -34.05 -15.21 -1.14
N SER A 21 -34.06 -13.95 -0.78
CA SER A 21 -34.50 -13.49 0.55
C SER A 21 -35.96 -13.85 0.81
N ILE A 22 -36.85 -13.65 -0.17
CA ILE A 22 -38.27 -14.01 -0.07
C ILE A 22 -38.45 -15.52 0.10
N TYR A 23 -37.72 -16.30 -0.69
CA TYR A 23 -37.80 -17.77 -0.64
C TYR A 23 -37.30 -18.30 0.71
N LEU A 24 -36.15 -17.86 1.16
CA LEU A 24 -35.56 -18.26 2.44
C LEU A 24 -36.44 -17.87 3.62
N TRP A 25 -37.07 -16.70 3.57
CA TRP A 25 -38.01 -16.27 4.60
C TRP A 25 -39.23 -17.19 4.70
N ARG A 26 -39.76 -17.67 3.56
CA ARG A 26 -40.91 -18.53 3.49
C ARG A 26 -40.66 -20.00 3.79
N HIS A 27 -39.56 -20.56 3.30
CA HIS A 27 -39.31 -21.98 3.23
C HIS A 27 -38.12 -22.48 4.06
N GLY A 28 -37.20 -21.64 4.40
CA GLY A 28 -35.95 -22.07 5.02
C GLY A 28 -35.42 -21.12 6.09
N LYS A 29 -36.27 -20.70 7.05
CA LYS A 29 -35.92 -19.66 8.04
C LYS A 29 -34.58 -19.90 8.76
N LYS A 30 -34.26 -21.15 9.14
CA LYS A 30 -32.99 -21.47 9.83
C LYS A 30 -31.80 -21.36 8.91
N ILE A 31 -31.86 -21.96 7.72
CA ILE A 31 -30.77 -21.93 6.73
C ILE A 31 -30.63 -20.52 6.14
N GLY A 32 -31.77 -19.90 5.80
CA GLY A 32 -31.77 -18.53 5.30
C GLY A 32 -31.23 -17.53 6.29
N GLY A 33 -31.61 -17.67 7.56
CA GLY A 33 -31.06 -16.87 8.65
C GLY A 33 -29.56 -17.05 8.77
N PHE A 34 -29.04 -18.27 8.66
CA PHE A 34 -27.60 -18.55 8.67
C PHE A 34 -26.86 -17.83 7.54
N TYR A 35 -27.30 -17.97 6.29
CA TYR A 35 -26.63 -17.32 5.15
C TYR A 35 -26.70 -15.79 5.20
N LEU A 36 -27.90 -15.24 5.47
CA LEU A 36 -28.08 -13.79 5.56
C LEU A 36 -27.33 -13.19 6.75
N PHE A 37 -27.38 -13.87 7.90
CA PHE A 37 -26.63 -13.46 9.09
C PHE A 37 -25.12 -13.41 8.82
N ASN A 38 -24.53 -14.48 8.28
CA ASN A 38 -23.11 -14.50 7.99
C ASN A 38 -22.72 -13.47 6.91
N PHE A 39 -23.54 -13.32 5.87
CA PHE A 39 -23.32 -12.27 4.87
C PHE A 39 -23.31 -10.86 5.50
N MET A 40 -24.23 -10.58 6.41
CA MET A 40 -24.30 -9.30 7.12
C MET A 40 -23.14 -9.13 8.10
N VAL A 41 -22.80 -10.17 8.86
CA VAL A 41 -21.71 -10.13 9.85
C VAL A 41 -20.36 -9.93 9.17
N TYR A 42 -20.04 -10.73 8.16
CA TYR A 42 -18.73 -10.65 7.48
C TYR A 42 -18.65 -9.56 6.39
N GLY A 43 -19.71 -8.87 6.10
CA GLY A 43 -19.75 -7.75 5.18
C GLY A 43 -20.00 -6.43 5.92
N PRO A 44 -21.26 -5.93 5.89
CA PRO A 44 -21.56 -4.59 6.42
C PRO A 44 -21.25 -4.41 7.90
N LEU A 45 -21.65 -5.37 8.77
CA LEU A 45 -21.48 -5.23 10.22
C LEU A 45 -20.01 -5.25 10.62
N LEU A 46 -19.18 -6.09 9.99
CA LEU A 46 -17.77 -6.12 10.28
C LEU A 46 -17.08 -4.80 9.87
N ALA A 47 -17.51 -4.20 8.75
CA ALA A 47 -17.02 -2.90 8.33
C ALA A 47 -17.33 -1.79 9.35
N PHE A 48 -18.48 -1.86 10.02
CA PHE A 48 -18.82 -0.97 11.13
C PHE A 48 -18.03 -1.27 12.40
N TYR A 49 -17.87 -2.55 12.73
CA TYR A 49 -17.17 -2.98 13.96
C TYR A 49 -15.68 -2.60 13.97
N ILE A 50 -15.03 -2.63 12.81
CA ILE A 50 -13.59 -2.30 12.69
C ILE A 50 -13.34 -0.82 12.98
N ASP A 51 -14.41 0.01 13.02
CA ASP A 51 -14.32 1.48 13.22
C ASP A 51 -13.21 2.11 12.37
N ALA A 52 -13.07 1.59 11.15
CA ALA A 52 -12.02 2.03 10.26
C ALA A 52 -12.32 3.45 9.80
N ASN A 53 -11.42 4.37 10.11
CA ASN A 53 -11.51 5.71 9.56
C ASN A 53 -11.34 5.64 8.03
N LEU A 54 -12.47 5.62 7.31
CA LEU A 54 -12.52 5.48 5.85
C LEU A 54 -11.80 6.62 5.09
N LYS A 55 -11.42 7.67 5.79
CA LYS A 55 -10.57 8.74 5.23
C LYS A 55 -9.09 8.31 5.15
N LEU A 56 -8.70 7.30 5.92
CA LEU A 56 -7.35 6.76 5.85
C LEU A 56 -7.22 5.80 4.66
N PRO A 57 -6.23 5.98 3.79
CA PRO A 57 -6.03 5.15 2.59
C PRO A 57 -5.90 3.65 2.90
N ASN A 58 -5.30 3.29 4.03
CA ASN A 58 -5.11 1.91 4.50
C ASN A 58 -6.38 1.25 5.01
N ALA A 59 -7.37 2.01 5.49
CA ALA A 59 -8.63 1.46 5.97
C ALA A 59 -9.36 0.67 4.88
N LEU A 60 -9.34 1.15 3.64
CA LEU A 60 -9.97 0.47 2.50
C LEU A 60 -9.34 -0.90 2.23
N GLY A 61 -8.02 -1.00 2.20
CA GLY A 61 -7.31 -2.26 1.98
C GLY A 61 -7.55 -3.29 3.09
N ILE A 62 -7.70 -2.84 4.35
CA ILE A 62 -8.05 -3.71 5.47
C ILE A 62 -9.50 -4.22 5.32
N ILE A 63 -10.44 -3.33 5.04
CA ILE A 63 -11.86 -3.67 4.88
C ILE A 63 -12.09 -4.64 3.70
N GLU A 64 -11.38 -4.44 2.59
CA GLU A 64 -11.48 -5.32 1.42
C GLU A 64 -11.13 -6.78 1.73
N ARG A 65 -10.16 -7.04 2.62
CA ARG A 65 -9.82 -8.40 3.05
C ARG A 65 -10.99 -9.10 3.75
N TYR A 66 -11.77 -8.36 4.53
CA TYR A 66 -12.93 -8.93 5.23
C TYR A 66 -14.11 -9.15 4.29
N TYR A 67 -14.24 -8.38 3.22
CA TYR A 67 -15.27 -8.63 2.22
C TYR A 67 -15.11 -9.99 1.53
N LEU A 68 -13.90 -10.55 1.43
CA LEU A 68 -13.67 -11.88 0.87
C LEU A 68 -14.48 -12.95 1.59
N PHE A 69 -14.64 -12.86 2.90
CA PHE A 69 -15.45 -13.82 3.67
C PHE A 69 -16.93 -13.73 3.29
N SER A 70 -17.47 -12.51 3.07
CA SER A 70 -18.85 -12.36 2.65
C SER A 70 -19.08 -12.90 1.24
N TYR A 71 -18.09 -12.83 0.35
CA TYR A 71 -18.17 -13.32 -1.01
C TYR A 71 -18.36 -14.84 -1.11
N ILE A 72 -17.97 -15.60 -0.11
CA ILE A 72 -18.19 -17.06 -0.05
C ILE A 72 -19.71 -17.36 0.00
N PHE A 73 -20.50 -16.50 0.63
CA PHE A 73 -21.95 -16.70 0.77
C PHE A 73 -22.75 -16.24 -0.45
N ILE A 74 -22.18 -15.36 -1.29
CA ILE A 74 -22.87 -14.80 -2.45
C ILE A 74 -23.27 -15.87 -3.45
N PRO A 75 -22.42 -16.80 -3.91
CA PRO A 75 -22.81 -17.85 -4.83
C PRO A 75 -23.97 -18.71 -4.33
N ALA A 76 -23.98 -19.03 -3.04
CA ALA A 76 -25.05 -19.82 -2.44
C ALA A 76 -26.37 -19.03 -2.45
N ILE A 77 -26.36 -17.74 -2.10
CA ILE A 77 -27.53 -16.87 -2.14
C ILE A 77 -28.05 -16.71 -3.57
N LEU A 78 -27.16 -16.55 -4.55
CA LEU A 78 -27.51 -16.46 -5.97
C LEU A 78 -28.16 -17.75 -6.48
N ALA A 79 -27.63 -18.92 -6.09
CA ALA A 79 -28.20 -20.22 -6.44
C ALA A 79 -29.62 -20.40 -5.87
N ILE A 80 -29.82 -20.00 -4.61
CA ILE A 80 -31.14 -20.00 -3.99
C ILE A 80 -32.09 -19.03 -4.69
N GLY A 81 -31.61 -17.84 -5.06
CA GLY A 81 -32.38 -16.85 -5.81
C GLY A 81 -32.82 -17.36 -7.18
N TYR A 82 -31.93 -18.06 -7.88
CA TYR A 82 -32.25 -18.73 -9.14
C TYR A 82 -33.35 -19.80 -8.94
N THR A 83 -33.20 -20.66 -7.94
CA THR A 83 -34.20 -21.70 -7.63
C THR A 83 -35.56 -21.07 -7.26
N ALA A 84 -35.56 -20.00 -6.49
CA ALA A 84 -36.77 -19.27 -6.14
C ALA A 84 -37.46 -18.69 -7.39
N LEU A 85 -36.70 -18.12 -8.30
CA LEU A 85 -37.21 -17.57 -9.55
C LEU A 85 -37.74 -18.70 -10.47
N GLU A 86 -37.06 -19.83 -10.51
CA GLU A 86 -37.53 -21.02 -11.23
C GLU A 86 -38.92 -21.48 -10.73
N LEU A 87 -39.06 -21.64 -9.41
CA LEU A 87 -40.32 -22.03 -8.80
C LEU A 87 -41.41 -21.00 -9.07
N PHE A 88 -41.09 -19.71 -8.99
CA PHE A 88 -42.01 -18.64 -9.31
C PHE A 88 -42.54 -18.72 -10.75
N ILE A 89 -41.62 -18.89 -11.72
CA ILE A 89 -41.96 -19.00 -13.16
C ILE A 89 -42.79 -20.25 -13.41
N LYS A 90 -42.49 -21.40 -12.78
CA LYS A 90 -43.26 -22.65 -12.91
C LYS A 90 -44.66 -22.50 -12.40
N ASN A 91 -44.87 -21.76 -11.31
CA ASN A 91 -46.16 -21.60 -10.67
C ASN A 91 -47.00 -20.44 -11.24
N THR A 92 -46.44 -19.63 -12.14
CA THR A 92 -47.14 -18.48 -12.71
C THR A 92 -47.90 -18.88 -13.95
N SER A 93 -49.20 -18.52 -13.99
CA SER A 93 -50.13 -18.82 -15.09
C SER A 93 -49.86 -18.00 -16.37
N TYR A 94 -49.04 -16.93 -16.29
CA TYR A 94 -48.75 -16.06 -17.42
C TYR A 94 -48.08 -16.77 -18.60
N LEU A 95 -47.24 -17.75 -18.33
CA LEU A 95 -46.58 -18.55 -19.38
C LEU A 95 -47.37 -19.86 -19.56
N ARG A 96 -48.36 -19.85 -20.45
CA ARG A 96 -49.25 -20.99 -20.71
C ARG A 96 -48.54 -22.16 -21.37
N SER A 97 -47.50 -21.89 -22.17
CA SER A 97 -46.79 -22.94 -22.90
C SER A 97 -45.66 -23.55 -22.04
N PRO A 98 -45.66 -24.88 -21.80
CA PRO A 98 -44.57 -25.56 -21.09
C PRO A 98 -43.23 -25.43 -21.82
N LEU A 99 -43.23 -25.35 -23.14
CA LEU A 99 -42.04 -25.16 -23.95
C LEU A 99 -41.43 -23.78 -23.70
N ALA A 100 -42.28 -22.73 -23.70
CA ALA A 100 -41.79 -21.37 -23.41
C ALA A 100 -41.17 -21.25 -22.03
N ARG A 101 -41.73 -21.88 -20.99
CA ARG A 101 -41.15 -21.93 -19.64
C ARG A 101 -39.77 -22.59 -19.63
N THR A 102 -39.70 -23.76 -20.29
CA THR A 102 -38.43 -24.51 -20.36
C THR A 102 -37.33 -23.72 -21.08
N LEU A 103 -37.67 -23.10 -22.21
CA LEU A 103 -36.73 -22.28 -22.99
C LEU A 103 -36.29 -21.05 -22.18
N LEU A 104 -37.20 -20.36 -21.49
CA LEU A 104 -36.88 -19.22 -20.65
C LEU A 104 -35.92 -19.60 -19.50
N MET A 105 -36.21 -20.73 -18.84
CA MET A 105 -35.38 -21.22 -17.74
C MET A 105 -33.99 -21.64 -18.20
N ARG A 106 -33.89 -22.35 -19.32
CA ARG A 106 -32.60 -22.73 -19.92
C ARG A 106 -31.80 -21.49 -20.35
N GLY A 107 -32.47 -20.52 -20.99
CA GLY A 107 -31.85 -19.27 -21.37
C GLY A 107 -31.33 -18.49 -20.15
N LEU A 108 -32.13 -18.37 -19.11
CA LEU A 108 -31.74 -17.72 -17.86
C LEU A 108 -30.56 -18.44 -17.18
N PHE A 109 -30.58 -19.78 -17.16
CA PHE A 109 -29.49 -20.60 -16.66
C PHE A 109 -28.19 -20.34 -17.44
N VAL A 110 -28.24 -20.35 -18.77
CA VAL A 110 -27.07 -20.07 -19.62
C VAL A 110 -26.53 -18.64 -19.35
N VAL A 111 -27.39 -17.64 -19.25
CA VAL A 111 -26.99 -16.27 -18.96
C VAL A 111 -26.31 -16.17 -17.59
N ILE A 112 -26.91 -16.75 -16.55
CA ILE A 112 -26.39 -16.62 -15.17
C ILE A 112 -25.11 -17.45 -14.99
N ILE A 113 -25.10 -18.70 -15.44
CA ILE A 113 -24.01 -19.64 -15.10
C ILE A 113 -22.86 -19.60 -16.11
N ILE A 114 -23.13 -19.21 -17.36
CA ILE A 114 -22.13 -19.24 -18.42
C ILE A 114 -21.74 -17.82 -18.86
N ILE A 115 -22.69 -17.05 -19.34
CA ILE A 115 -22.40 -15.75 -19.96
C ILE A 115 -21.89 -14.75 -18.92
N THR A 116 -22.52 -14.66 -17.74
CA THR A 116 -22.11 -13.68 -16.75
C THR A 116 -20.71 -13.92 -16.18
N PRO A 117 -20.30 -15.13 -15.79
CA PRO A 117 -18.92 -15.40 -15.40
C PRO A 117 -17.90 -15.09 -16.51
N ILE A 118 -18.23 -15.42 -17.77
CA ILE A 118 -17.37 -15.11 -18.90
C ILE A 118 -17.21 -13.59 -19.07
N LEU A 119 -18.29 -12.83 -19.02
CA LEU A 119 -18.25 -11.36 -19.10
C LEU A 119 -17.47 -10.75 -17.92
N LEU A 120 -17.66 -11.28 -16.71
CA LEU A 120 -16.91 -10.86 -15.53
C LEU A 120 -15.42 -11.18 -15.65
N LEU A 121 -15.07 -12.37 -16.19
CA LEU A 121 -13.68 -12.74 -16.48
C LEU A 121 -13.08 -11.79 -17.52
N PHE A 122 -13.77 -11.50 -18.61
CA PHE A 122 -13.29 -10.56 -19.62
C PHE A 122 -13.11 -9.15 -19.03
N ARG A 123 -14.06 -8.69 -18.24
CA ARG A 123 -13.98 -7.36 -17.58
C ARG A 123 -12.84 -7.27 -16.57
N SER A 124 -12.59 -8.34 -15.81
CA SER A 124 -11.53 -8.38 -14.80
C SER A 124 -10.20 -8.89 -15.33
N SER A 125 -10.18 -9.57 -16.48
CA SER A 125 -8.96 -10.20 -17.01
C SER A 125 -7.87 -9.17 -17.32
N THR A 126 -8.21 -8.03 -17.89
CA THR A 126 -7.23 -6.97 -18.19
C THR A 126 -6.60 -6.42 -16.92
N ALA A 127 -7.39 -6.16 -15.88
CA ALA A 127 -6.88 -5.70 -14.59
C ALA A 127 -6.11 -6.82 -13.87
N LEU A 128 -6.62 -8.05 -13.88
CA LEU A 128 -5.96 -9.20 -13.26
C LEU A 128 -4.65 -9.57 -13.98
N VAL A 129 -4.65 -9.60 -15.31
CA VAL A 129 -3.42 -9.88 -16.09
C VAL A 129 -2.39 -8.78 -15.90
N SER A 130 -2.81 -7.50 -15.84
CA SER A 130 -1.92 -6.39 -15.56
C SER A 130 -1.35 -6.50 -14.14
N LEU A 131 -2.14 -6.90 -13.15
CA LEU A 131 -1.69 -7.12 -11.78
C LEU A 131 -0.72 -8.31 -11.67
N LEU A 132 -1.03 -9.44 -12.33
CA LEU A 132 -0.19 -10.65 -12.32
C LEU A 132 1.14 -10.45 -13.07
N LYS A 133 1.16 -9.62 -14.11
CA LYS A 133 2.36 -9.28 -14.87
C LYS A 133 3.15 -8.12 -14.28
N ASN A 134 2.64 -7.47 -13.26
CA ASN A 134 3.27 -6.31 -12.69
C ASN A 134 4.37 -6.72 -11.70
N PRO A 135 5.64 -6.45 -12.00
CA PRO A 135 6.76 -6.89 -11.19
C PRO A 135 6.98 -6.03 -9.93
N ILE A 136 6.13 -5.03 -9.65
CA ILE A 136 6.42 -4.04 -8.58
C ILE A 136 6.70 -4.69 -7.22
N PHE A 137 5.99 -5.75 -6.85
CA PHE A 137 6.23 -6.44 -5.57
C PHE A 137 7.55 -7.21 -5.57
N GLU A 138 7.90 -7.79 -6.72
CA GLU A 138 9.18 -8.46 -6.88
C GLU A 138 10.31 -7.44 -6.87
N ASP A 139 10.19 -6.35 -7.62
CA ASP A 139 11.19 -5.28 -7.68
C ASP A 139 11.34 -4.59 -6.33
N HIS A 140 10.23 -4.32 -5.64
CA HIS A 140 10.24 -3.82 -4.26
C HIS A 140 11.01 -4.76 -3.32
N ALA A 141 10.68 -6.04 -3.33
CA ALA A 141 11.34 -7.03 -2.50
C ALA A 141 12.83 -7.21 -2.83
N ARG A 142 13.18 -7.21 -4.12
CA ARG A 142 14.58 -7.25 -4.58
C ARG A 142 15.36 -6.02 -4.12
N THR A 143 14.76 -4.84 -4.23
CA THR A 143 15.36 -3.59 -3.76
C THR A 143 15.59 -3.63 -2.26
N LEU A 144 14.59 -4.01 -1.47
CA LEU A 144 14.75 -4.16 -0.02
C LEU A 144 15.85 -5.17 0.33
N LEU A 145 15.83 -6.37 -0.26
CA LEU A 145 16.84 -7.38 -0.01
C LEU A 145 18.25 -6.95 -0.46
N SER A 146 18.37 -6.15 -1.52
CA SER A 146 19.69 -5.63 -2.00
C SER A 146 20.31 -4.65 -1.01
N MET A 147 19.49 -3.90 -0.27
CA MET A 147 19.96 -2.98 0.77
C MET A 147 20.45 -3.71 2.02
N ALA A 148 19.98 -4.94 2.25
CA ALA A 148 20.37 -5.70 3.43
C ALA A 148 21.86 -6.09 3.39
N PRO A 149 22.59 -6.01 4.52
CA PRO A 149 23.99 -6.41 4.59
C PRO A 149 24.17 -7.90 4.33
N GLN A 150 25.38 -8.29 3.95
CA GLN A 150 25.72 -9.72 3.80
C GLN A 150 25.57 -10.44 5.14
N HIS A 151 24.95 -11.64 5.10
CA HIS A 151 24.69 -12.48 6.28
C HIS A 151 23.87 -11.76 7.37
N GLY A 152 23.18 -10.67 7.03
CA GLY A 152 22.35 -9.89 7.95
C GLY A 152 21.06 -10.59 8.33
N VAL A 153 20.49 -10.13 9.43
CA VAL A 153 19.13 -10.48 9.88
C VAL A 153 18.20 -9.32 9.52
N VAL A 154 17.14 -9.61 8.80
CA VAL A 154 16.14 -8.62 8.42
C VAL A 154 14.83 -8.98 9.11
N ILE A 155 14.38 -8.11 10.01
CA ILE A 155 13.15 -8.27 10.78
C ILE A 155 12.10 -7.33 10.23
N MET A 156 11.04 -7.89 9.67
CA MET A 156 10.04 -7.10 8.93
C MET A 156 8.65 -7.16 9.58
N THR A 157 7.98 -6.02 9.56
CA THR A 157 6.56 -5.93 9.89
C THR A 157 5.76 -5.54 8.64
N GLY A 158 4.52 -5.99 8.60
CA GLY A 158 3.59 -5.68 7.50
C GLY A 158 3.71 -6.62 6.30
N ASP A 159 2.55 -6.99 5.79
CA ASP A 159 2.41 -7.97 4.71
C ASP A 159 3.00 -7.48 3.38
N VAL A 160 3.02 -6.16 3.17
CA VAL A 160 3.46 -5.51 1.92
C VAL A 160 4.94 -5.77 1.65
N ASP A 161 5.75 -5.79 2.72
CA ASP A 161 7.19 -6.02 2.62
C ASP A 161 7.52 -7.49 2.81
N LEU A 162 6.98 -8.09 3.87
CA LEU A 162 7.36 -9.42 4.31
C LEU A 162 7.06 -10.49 3.26
N PHE A 163 5.83 -10.56 2.75
CA PHE A 163 5.45 -11.64 1.82
C PHE A 163 6.19 -11.57 0.48
N PRO A 164 6.33 -10.42 -0.18
CA PRO A 164 7.14 -10.34 -1.39
C PRO A 164 8.60 -10.69 -1.13
N MET A 165 9.19 -10.25 -0.01
CA MET A 165 10.56 -10.61 0.34
C MET A 165 10.73 -12.10 0.60
N GLN A 166 9.77 -12.76 1.28
CA GLN A 166 9.76 -14.22 1.46
C GLN A 166 9.69 -14.94 0.12
N TYR A 167 8.83 -14.50 -0.80
CA TYR A 167 8.74 -15.07 -2.13
C TYR A 167 10.07 -14.95 -2.88
N VAL A 168 10.64 -13.76 -2.94
CA VAL A 168 11.89 -13.50 -3.65
C VAL A 168 13.06 -14.27 -3.04
N ARG A 169 13.12 -14.35 -1.71
CA ARG A 169 14.19 -15.07 -1.00
C ARG A 169 14.04 -16.58 -1.09
N TYR A 170 12.86 -17.13 -0.76
CA TYR A 170 12.68 -18.57 -0.61
C TYR A 170 12.29 -19.27 -1.90
N VAL A 171 11.51 -18.64 -2.77
CA VAL A 171 11.06 -19.24 -4.04
C VAL A 171 12.04 -18.91 -5.16
N LEU A 172 12.41 -17.64 -5.33
CA LEU A 172 13.33 -17.22 -6.39
C LEU A 172 14.82 -17.39 -6.00
N GLY A 173 15.11 -17.66 -4.73
CA GLY A 173 16.47 -17.93 -4.25
C GLY A 173 17.40 -16.72 -4.21
N TYR A 174 16.87 -15.51 -4.24
CA TYR A 174 17.64 -14.28 -4.18
C TYR A 174 18.09 -13.97 -2.76
N ARG A 175 19.34 -13.55 -2.55
CA ARG A 175 19.92 -13.21 -1.23
C ARG A 175 19.70 -14.30 -0.17
N LYS A 176 20.06 -15.53 -0.50
CA LYS A 176 19.98 -16.69 0.43
C LYS A 176 20.81 -16.50 1.70
N ASP A 177 21.79 -15.62 1.66
CA ASP A 177 22.65 -15.25 2.78
C ASP A 177 21.92 -14.46 3.88
N VAL A 178 20.79 -13.77 3.55
CA VAL A 178 20.04 -12.95 4.47
C VAL A 178 19.00 -13.80 5.20
N ILE A 179 18.89 -13.65 6.51
CA ILE A 179 17.84 -14.29 7.33
C ILE A 179 16.68 -13.31 7.42
N LEU A 180 15.51 -13.73 6.94
CA LEU A 180 14.29 -12.92 6.94
C LEU A 180 13.29 -13.43 7.97
N LEU A 181 12.92 -12.58 8.92
CA LEU A 181 12.03 -12.93 10.03
C LEU A 181 10.84 -11.96 10.11
N PRO A 182 9.63 -12.46 10.40
CA PRO A 182 8.50 -11.62 10.76
C PRO A 182 8.64 -11.10 12.19
N SER A 183 8.33 -9.83 12.43
CA SER A 183 8.43 -9.22 13.77
C SER A 183 7.31 -9.67 14.72
N GLY A 184 6.08 -9.78 14.21
CA GLY A 184 4.90 -10.05 15.04
C GLY A 184 4.98 -11.36 15.85
N PRO A 185 5.38 -12.50 15.26
CA PRO A 185 5.51 -13.76 16.00
C PRO A 185 6.67 -13.82 16.99
N MET A 186 7.63 -12.88 16.94
CA MET A 186 8.87 -12.97 17.75
C MET A 186 8.62 -12.94 19.26
N GLU A 187 7.50 -12.34 19.70
CA GLU A 187 7.09 -12.36 21.11
C GLU A 187 6.37 -13.66 21.53
N ILE A 188 6.13 -14.57 20.58
CA ILE A 188 5.48 -15.85 20.84
C ILE A 188 6.55 -16.90 21.14
N LYS A 189 6.52 -17.47 22.34
CA LYS A 189 7.49 -18.47 22.78
C LYS A 189 7.65 -19.65 21.80
N ALA A 190 6.55 -20.18 21.29
CA ALA A 190 6.59 -21.29 20.33
C ALA A 190 7.35 -20.92 19.04
N TYR A 191 7.25 -19.67 18.60
CA TYR A 191 8.01 -19.18 17.45
C TYR A 191 9.48 -18.99 17.80
N ALA A 192 9.80 -18.41 18.96
CA ALA A 192 11.16 -18.26 19.44
C ALA A 192 11.86 -19.63 19.60
N ASP A 193 11.14 -20.64 20.11
CA ASP A 193 11.63 -22.03 20.18
C ASP A 193 11.95 -22.59 18.78
N THR A 194 11.16 -22.25 17.77
CA THR A 194 11.42 -22.64 16.38
C THR A 194 12.70 -21.99 15.85
N LEU A 195 12.99 -20.74 16.21
CA LEU A 195 14.21 -20.04 15.80
C LEU A 195 15.48 -20.73 16.32
N THR A 196 15.40 -21.42 17.47
CA THR A 196 16.54 -22.19 18.02
C THR A 196 16.92 -23.37 17.13
N GLN A 197 15.99 -23.86 16.32
CA GLN A 197 16.21 -25.00 15.40
C GLN A 197 16.88 -24.56 14.09
N LEU A 198 17.01 -23.24 13.84
CA LEU A 198 17.70 -22.72 12.69
C LEU A 198 19.22 -22.73 12.95
N PRO A 199 20.00 -23.64 12.29
CA PRO A 199 21.43 -23.77 12.56
C PRO A 199 22.21 -22.49 12.31
N GLU A 200 21.67 -21.67 11.40
CA GLU A 200 22.26 -20.41 10.95
C GLU A 200 22.21 -19.33 12.04
N LEU A 201 21.25 -19.41 12.98
CA LEU A 201 21.04 -18.38 14.01
C LEU A 201 21.81 -18.62 15.30
N LYS A 202 22.13 -19.90 15.65
CA LYS A 202 22.76 -20.28 16.93
C LYS A 202 22.09 -19.62 18.15
N TYR A 203 20.76 -19.44 18.08
CA TYR A 203 19.96 -18.70 19.06
C TYR A 203 19.54 -19.61 20.21
N LYS A 204 19.55 -19.09 21.45
CA LYS A 204 18.99 -19.73 22.63
C LYS A 204 17.92 -18.83 23.23
N VAL A 205 16.74 -19.37 23.49
CA VAL A 205 15.63 -18.61 24.06
C VAL A 205 15.98 -18.09 25.44
N ALA A 206 15.86 -16.78 25.64
CA ALA A 206 16.01 -16.15 26.94
C ALA A 206 14.74 -16.33 27.79
N THR A 207 14.92 -16.43 29.11
CA THR A 207 13.83 -16.69 30.04
C THR A 207 13.26 -15.45 30.73
N ASN A 208 13.99 -14.32 30.71
CA ASN A 208 13.73 -13.18 31.60
C ASN A 208 13.60 -11.83 30.91
N SER A 209 13.49 -11.75 29.60
CA SER A 209 13.32 -10.51 28.84
C SER A 209 12.30 -10.67 27.72
N SER A 210 11.85 -9.56 27.11
CA SER A 210 11.14 -9.63 25.83
C SER A 210 11.92 -10.55 24.87
N LEU A 211 11.22 -11.49 24.26
CA LEU A 211 11.85 -12.48 23.36
C LEU A 211 12.49 -11.76 22.16
N PHE A 212 11.87 -10.70 21.69
CA PHE A 212 12.42 -9.88 20.61
C PHE A 212 13.72 -9.18 21.02
N THR A 213 13.73 -8.51 22.18
CA THR A 213 14.90 -7.83 22.73
C THR A 213 16.08 -8.79 22.93
N ALA A 214 15.80 -9.96 23.53
CA ALA A 214 16.81 -11.01 23.75
C ALA A 214 17.37 -11.56 22.43
N PHE A 215 16.55 -11.72 21.42
CA PHE A 215 16.98 -12.14 20.08
C PHE A 215 17.91 -11.11 19.46
N VAL A 216 17.51 -9.83 19.48
CA VAL A 216 18.33 -8.73 18.95
C VAL A 216 19.68 -8.67 19.63
N ASP A 217 19.72 -8.71 20.97
CA ASP A 217 20.96 -8.68 21.75
C ASP A 217 21.89 -9.85 21.39
N GLU A 218 21.34 -11.05 21.26
CA GLU A 218 22.13 -12.24 20.88
C GLU A 218 22.71 -12.13 19.47
N MET A 219 21.92 -11.63 18.49
CA MET A 219 22.40 -11.46 17.13
C MET A 219 23.50 -10.40 17.05
N LEU A 220 23.37 -9.30 17.79
CA LEU A 220 24.40 -8.26 17.88
C LEU A 220 25.69 -8.80 18.52
N LYS A 221 25.61 -9.62 19.59
CA LYS A 221 26.77 -10.28 20.19
C LYS A 221 27.49 -11.20 19.22
N GLN A 222 26.76 -11.82 18.29
CA GLN A 222 27.32 -12.64 17.21
C GLN A 222 27.93 -11.80 16.07
N GLY A 223 27.90 -10.47 16.16
CA GLY A 223 28.37 -9.55 15.11
C GLY A 223 27.48 -9.55 13.87
N ARG A 224 26.24 -10.00 13.98
CA ARG A 224 25.31 -9.99 12.83
C ARG A 224 24.61 -8.64 12.71
N PRO A 225 24.68 -7.98 11.58
CA PRO A 225 23.94 -6.73 11.36
C PRO A 225 22.44 -7.03 11.29
N ILE A 226 21.65 -6.22 12.00
CA ILE A 226 20.19 -6.35 12.07
C ILE A 226 19.54 -5.13 11.40
N TYR A 227 18.67 -5.39 10.44
CA TYR A 227 17.86 -4.39 9.76
C TYR A 227 16.38 -4.64 10.00
N THR A 228 15.62 -3.56 10.12
CA THR A 228 14.18 -3.63 10.33
C THR A 228 13.48 -2.46 9.65
N ASN A 229 12.19 -2.63 9.34
CA ASN A 229 11.32 -1.53 8.96
C ASN A 229 10.47 -1.01 10.14
N ILE A 230 10.76 -1.45 11.36
CA ILE A 230 10.11 -0.99 12.58
C ILE A 230 10.68 0.39 12.92
N GLN A 231 9.82 1.41 12.96
CA GLN A 231 10.25 2.78 13.22
C GLN A 231 10.61 3.05 14.70
N SER A 232 10.11 2.23 15.60
CA SER A 232 10.39 2.32 17.04
C SER A 232 10.93 0.97 17.53
N PRO A 233 12.23 0.72 17.37
CA PRO A 233 12.86 -0.49 17.90
C PRO A 233 12.78 -0.55 19.42
N PRO A 234 13.00 -1.74 20.02
CA PRO A 234 12.88 -1.95 21.45
C PRO A 234 13.87 -1.08 22.25
N ASP A 235 13.46 -0.71 23.47
CA ASP A 235 14.30 0.06 24.38
C ASP A 235 15.65 -0.63 24.64
N GLY A 236 16.69 0.16 24.76
CA GLY A 236 18.02 -0.34 25.08
C GLY A 236 18.95 -0.51 23.87
N PHE A 237 18.50 -0.15 22.66
CA PHE A 237 19.32 -0.16 21.45
C PHE A 237 19.40 1.24 20.83
N SER A 238 20.47 1.48 20.09
CA SER A 238 20.61 2.62 19.19
C SER A 238 20.15 2.22 17.79
N TYR A 239 19.72 3.19 17.01
CA TYR A 239 19.28 2.92 15.64
C TYR A 239 19.90 3.90 14.67
N ARG A 240 20.15 3.38 13.48
CA ARG A 240 20.61 4.18 12.34
C ARG A 240 19.69 3.95 11.16
N GLN A 241 19.05 5.01 10.69
CA GLN A 241 18.23 4.92 9.48
C GLN A 241 19.15 4.82 8.26
N ILE A 242 18.87 3.82 7.43
CA ILE A 242 19.57 3.56 6.17
C ILE A 242 18.49 3.38 5.11
N LEU A 243 18.16 4.46 4.41
CA LEU A 243 17.07 4.45 3.42
C LEU A 243 15.76 3.89 4.02
N ALA A 244 15.21 2.84 3.42
CA ALA A 244 13.94 2.23 3.84
C ALA A 244 14.06 1.37 5.12
N TYR A 245 15.25 1.24 5.70
CA TYR A 245 15.51 0.43 6.88
C TYR A 245 16.03 1.24 8.06
N VAL A 246 15.87 0.64 9.22
CA VAL A 246 16.55 1.04 10.45
C VAL A 246 17.52 -0.08 10.82
N SER A 247 18.82 0.22 10.91
CA SER A 247 19.81 -0.67 11.46
C SER A 247 19.76 -0.59 12.99
N ILE A 248 19.68 -1.73 13.65
CA ILE A 248 19.72 -1.82 15.11
C ILE A 248 21.18 -1.99 15.52
N LEU A 249 21.63 -1.16 16.47
CA LEU A 249 23.01 -1.12 16.95
C LEU A 249 23.02 -1.34 18.48
N PRO A 250 24.14 -1.82 19.06
CA PRO A 250 24.33 -1.80 20.50
C PRO A 250 24.18 -0.38 21.04
N LYS A 251 23.71 -0.24 22.27
CA LYS A 251 23.55 1.06 22.91
C LYS A 251 24.94 1.66 23.18
N GLU A 252 25.36 2.57 22.35
CA GLU A 252 26.60 3.36 22.56
C GLU A 252 26.29 4.81 22.89
N ASP A 253 25.12 5.34 22.46
CA ASP A 253 24.69 6.71 22.72
C ASP A 253 23.19 6.82 22.91
N GLU A 254 22.77 7.75 23.78
CA GLU A 254 21.36 7.95 24.13
C GLU A 254 20.48 8.29 22.91
N GLY A 255 19.77 7.28 22.39
CA GLY A 255 18.44 7.40 21.79
C GLY A 255 18.22 8.34 20.61
N LYS A 256 19.26 8.87 19.95
CA LYS A 256 19.09 9.66 18.72
C LYS A 256 19.06 8.77 17.49
N LEU A 257 17.97 8.89 16.72
CA LEU A 257 17.95 8.32 15.36
C LEU A 257 19.05 9.00 14.54
N LEU A 258 20.08 8.24 14.20
CA LEU A 258 21.14 8.71 13.30
C LEU A 258 20.77 8.35 11.87
N ILE A 259 20.69 9.35 10.99
CA ILE A 259 20.52 9.09 9.55
C ILE A 259 21.89 8.90 8.95
N GLU A 260 22.15 7.69 8.43
CA GLU A 260 23.39 7.44 7.68
C GLU A 260 23.29 8.10 6.31
N THR A 261 24.23 8.99 6.02
CA THR A 261 24.35 9.58 4.69
C THR A 261 24.93 8.56 3.73
N VAL A 262 24.07 7.93 2.99
CA VAL A 262 24.46 7.09 1.85
C VAL A 262 24.87 8.02 0.71
N PRO A 263 26.08 7.83 0.12
CA PRO A 263 26.51 8.65 -1.03
C PRO A 263 25.48 8.61 -2.16
N ALA A 264 25.25 9.72 -2.82
CA ALA A 264 24.30 9.82 -3.94
C ALA A 264 24.58 8.78 -5.06
N SER A 265 25.86 8.44 -5.28
CA SER A 265 26.26 7.37 -6.19
C SER A 265 25.70 5.99 -5.80
N LYS A 266 25.65 5.67 -4.52
CA LYS A 266 25.00 4.42 -4.06
C LYS A 266 23.49 4.43 -4.22
N VAL A 267 22.84 5.59 -4.10
CA VAL A 267 21.40 5.69 -4.33
C VAL A 267 21.03 5.32 -5.77
N SER A 268 21.93 5.58 -6.73
CA SER A 268 21.72 5.20 -8.13
C SER A 268 21.77 3.69 -8.38
N GLU A 269 22.42 2.92 -7.49
CA GLU A 269 22.52 1.45 -7.60
C GLU A 269 21.22 0.74 -7.22
N PHE A 270 20.33 1.43 -6.48
CA PHE A 270 19.05 0.87 -6.08
C PHE A 270 17.97 1.15 -7.13
N ASN A 271 17.36 0.08 -7.62
CA ASN A 271 16.25 0.17 -8.54
C ASN A 271 14.95 0.42 -7.75
N PHE A 272 14.69 1.67 -7.37
CA PHE A 272 13.45 2.03 -6.70
C PHE A 272 12.27 1.85 -7.67
N PRO A 273 11.23 1.11 -7.26
CA PRO A 273 10.06 0.92 -8.10
C PRO A 273 9.32 2.26 -8.27
N LEU A 274 9.45 2.86 -9.45
CA LEU A 274 8.72 4.08 -9.80
C LEU A 274 7.30 3.69 -10.19
N VAL A 275 6.33 4.14 -9.41
CA VAL A 275 4.91 3.76 -9.59
C VAL A 275 4.37 4.11 -10.98
N ASN A 276 4.91 5.16 -11.60
CA ASN A 276 4.52 5.59 -12.95
C ASN A 276 4.93 4.60 -14.06
N GLU A 277 5.93 3.73 -13.80
CA GLU A 277 6.36 2.69 -14.73
C GLU A 277 5.46 1.46 -14.69
N TYR A 278 4.63 1.35 -13.65
CA TYR A 278 3.74 0.22 -13.41
C TYR A 278 2.28 0.62 -13.62
N GLU A 279 1.95 1.18 -14.79
CA GLU A 279 0.57 1.56 -15.11
C GLU A 279 -0.38 0.37 -15.00
N ILE A 280 -1.34 0.49 -14.09
CA ILE A 280 -2.45 -0.45 -13.98
C ILE A 280 -3.61 0.10 -14.81
N VAL A 281 -4.04 -0.68 -15.78
CA VAL A 281 -5.23 -0.38 -16.55
C VAL A 281 -6.43 -0.35 -15.60
N GLY A 282 -6.98 0.83 -15.39
CA GLY A 282 -8.17 1.03 -14.53
C GLY A 282 -7.92 1.87 -13.28
N ARG A 283 -7.39 3.07 -13.44
CA ARG A 283 -7.05 4.07 -12.40
C ARG A 283 -8.13 4.43 -11.36
N LYS A 284 -9.30 3.80 -11.33
CA LYS A 284 -10.34 4.14 -10.34
C LYS A 284 -10.02 3.77 -8.91
N TYR A 285 -9.08 2.83 -8.69
CA TYR A 285 -8.60 2.45 -7.37
C TYR A 285 -7.08 2.28 -7.45
N PRO A 286 -6.28 3.29 -7.07
CA PRO A 286 -4.86 3.06 -6.88
C PRO A 286 -4.74 1.95 -5.84
N PHE A 287 -4.09 0.87 -6.23
CA PHE A 287 -3.90 -0.26 -5.34
C PHE A 287 -3.17 0.26 -4.10
N TYR A 288 -3.78 0.13 -2.94
CA TYR A 288 -3.29 0.71 -1.67
C TYR A 288 -1.80 0.46 -1.45
N PHE A 289 -1.33 -0.75 -1.75
CA PHE A 289 0.06 -1.14 -1.55
C PHE A 289 1.07 -0.37 -2.42
N TYR A 290 0.69 0.10 -3.61
CA TYR A 290 1.56 0.97 -4.41
C TYR A 290 1.82 2.28 -3.71
N ARG A 291 0.78 2.84 -3.13
CA ARG A 291 0.90 4.09 -2.38
C ARG A 291 1.80 3.90 -1.15
N VAL A 292 1.66 2.79 -0.43
CA VAL A 292 2.53 2.48 0.72
C VAL A 292 3.99 2.35 0.29
N ILE A 293 4.27 1.65 -0.81
CA ILE A 293 5.62 1.51 -1.35
C ILE A 293 6.17 2.88 -1.77
N GLN A 294 5.36 3.65 -2.50
CA GLN A 294 5.70 4.99 -2.97
C GLN A 294 6.01 5.95 -1.81
N GLU A 295 5.12 6.03 -0.82
CA GLU A 295 5.28 6.88 0.37
C GLU A 295 6.53 6.49 1.17
N ARG A 296 6.82 5.19 1.31
CA ARG A 296 7.99 4.71 2.02
C ARG A 296 9.29 5.15 1.37
N TYR A 297 9.45 4.91 0.07
CA TYR A 297 10.69 5.28 -0.62
C TYR A 297 10.83 6.78 -0.77
N SER A 298 9.77 7.50 -1.08
CA SER A 298 9.81 8.95 -1.17
C SER A 298 10.21 9.58 0.15
N ARG A 299 9.69 9.07 1.28
CA ARG A 299 10.07 9.55 2.62
C ARG A 299 11.51 9.20 2.97
N ALA A 300 11.94 7.96 2.72
CA ALA A 300 13.32 7.55 2.96
C ALA A 300 14.34 8.37 2.16
N LEU A 301 14.01 8.69 0.91
CA LEU A 301 14.83 9.56 0.06
C LEU A 301 14.77 11.02 0.53
N PHE A 302 13.63 11.47 1.04
CA PHE A 302 13.52 12.80 1.64
C PHE A 302 14.44 12.94 2.85
N ASP A 303 14.35 12.02 3.81
CA ASP A 303 15.17 12.03 5.03
C ASP A 303 16.67 12.00 4.69
N LEU A 304 17.07 11.22 3.69
CA LEU A 304 18.44 11.21 3.19
C LEU A 304 18.82 12.53 2.52
N GLY A 305 17.94 13.09 1.70
CA GLY A 305 18.15 14.40 1.06
C GLY A 305 18.29 15.52 2.09
N GLU A 306 17.47 15.51 3.13
CA GLU A 306 17.57 16.46 4.24
C GLU A 306 18.93 16.36 4.97
N ALA A 307 19.42 15.14 5.19
CA ALA A 307 20.72 14.91 5.80
C ALA A 307 21.89 15.41 4.95
N HIS A 308 21.82 15.31 3.62
CA HIS A 308 22.78 15.94 2.71
C HIS A 308 22.66 17.47 2.68
N PHE A 309 21.41 17.98 2.66
CA PHE A 309 21.16 19.41 2.70
C PHE A 309 21.76 20.08 3.94
N ALA A 310 21.61 19.45 5.12
CA ALA A 310 22.17 19.92 6.38
C ALA A 310 23.72 19.98 6.40
N ARG A 311 24.37 19.34 5.42
CA ARG A 311 25.85 19.38 5.21
C ARG A 311 26.27 20.27 4.06
N ASP A 312 25.35 21.09 3.54
CA ASP A 312 25.55 21.95 2.37
C ASP A 312 25.88 21.20 1.06
N ASP A 313 25.61 19.89 1.02
CA ASP A 313 25.76 19.08 -0.20
C ASP A 313 24.49 19.17 -1.07
N PHE A 314 24.27 20.35 -1.62
CA PHE A 314 23.06 20.67 -2.40
C PHE A 314 22.95 19.88 -3.71
N ALA A 315 24.06 19.50 -4.31
CA ALA A 315 24.07 18.71 -5.55
C ALA A 315 23.55 17.29 -5.31
N SER A 316 24.07 16.61 -4.28
CA SER A 316 23.56 15.30 -3.86
C SER A 316 22.10 15.39 -3.40
N THR A 317 21.75 16.45 -2.67
CA THR A 317 20.36 16.70 -2.25
C THR A 317 19.43 16.79 -3.45
N ALA A 318 19.74 17.63 -4.44
CA ALA A 318 18.90 17.78 -5.64
C ALA A 318 18.76 16.45 -6.40
N TYR A 319 19.84 15.69 -6.54
CA TYR A 319 19.80 14.38 -7.18
C TYR A 319 18.90 13.39 -6.43
N ILE A 320 19.05 13.26 -5.11
CA ILE A 320 18.25 12.35 -4.28
C ILE A 320 16.78 12.75 -4.29
N LEU A 321 16.51 14.05 -4.10
CA LEU A 321 15.15 14.55 -4.05
C LEU A 321 14.45 14.56 -5.42
N SER A 322 15.16 14.60 -6.52
CA SER A 322 14.56 14.38 -7.84
C SER A 322 13.86 13.03 -7.94
N ARG A 323 14.44 11.99 -7.35
CA ARG A 323 13.84 10.65 -7.30
C ARG A 323 12.67 10.58 -6.34
N ALA A 324 12.77 11.24 -5.17
CA ALA A 324 11.64 11.36 -4.24
C ALA A 324 10.45 12.09 -4.89
N TYR A 325 10.72 13.16 -5.62
CA TYR A 325 9.73 13.94 -6.37
C TYR A 325 9.04 13.13 -7.47
N LEU A 326 9.78 12.31 -8.22
CA LEU A 326 9.19 11.39 -9.20
C LEU A 326 8.22 10.38 -8.57
N MET A 327 8.46 9.99 -7.33
CA MET A 327 7.59 9.08 -6.59
C MET A 327 6.39 9.80 -5.96
N ASN A 328 6.61 10.98 -5.39
CA ASN A 328 5.59 11.72 -4.67
C ASN A 328 5.76 13.24 -4.84
N ASN A 329 5.29 13.74 -5.98
CA ASN A 329 5.30 15.17 -6.30
C ASN A 329 4.20 15.97 -5.58
N GLN A 330 3.41 15.30 -4.73
CA GLN A 330 2.33 15.91 -3.95
C GLN A 330 2.74 16.20 -2.50
N ASP A 331 3.93 15.77 -2.08
CA ASP A 331 4.45 16.01 -0.73
C ASP A 331 5.11 17.38 -0.66
N ASP A 332 4.57 18.24 0.21
CA ASP A 332 5.00 19.63 0.39
C ASP A 332 6.47 19.76 0.77
N ASP A 333 6.96 18.83 1.61
CA ASP A 333 8.32 18.87 2.14
C ASP A 333 9.30 18.47 1.05
N ILE A 334 8.98 17.42 0.28
CA ILE A 334 9.80 16.95 -0.85
C ILE A 334 9.92 18.05 -1.89
N VAL A 335 8.79 18.64 -2.31
CA VAL A 335 8.78 19.68 -3.36
C VAL A 335 9.56 20.90 -2.90
N SER A 336 9.35 21.34 -1.65
CA SER A 336 9.98 22.53 -1.12
C SER A 336 11.49 22.38 -1.01
N LEU A 337 11.97 21.26 -0.45
CA LEU A 337 13.39 21.01 -0.28
C LEU A 337 14.09 20.75 -1.62
N TYR A 338 13.41 20.08 -2.56
CA TYR A 338 13.93 19.85 -3.90
C TYR A 338 14.11 21.17 -4.66
N ALA A 339 13.06 22.01 -4.68
CA ALA A 339 13.16 23.32 -5.33
C ALA A 339 14.26 24.20 -4.69
N LEU A 340 14.37 24.20 -3.35
CA LEU A 340 15.41 24.93 -2.64
C LEU A 340 16.82 24.43 -3.00
N SER A 341 17.01 23.12 -3.10
CA SER A 341 18.31 22.54 -3.49
C SER A 341 18.70 22.92 -4.92
N LEU A 342 17.74 22.92 -5.87
CA LEU A 342 17.94 23.38 -7.22
C LEU A 342 18.35 24.86 -7.27
N ILE A 343 17.71 25.72 -6.47
CA ILE A 343 18.08 27.14 -6.34
C ILE A 343 19.51 27.28 -5.84
N LYS A 344 19.92 26.49 -4.84
CA LYS A 344 21.26 26.53 -4.25
C LYS A 344 22.38 26.15 -5.23
N ILE A 345 22.10 25.25 -6.18
CA ILE A 345 23.05 24.86 -7.23
C ILE A 345 22.90 25.72 -8.52
N GLY A 346 22.06 26.75 -8.51
CA GLY A 346 21.88 27.67 -9.64
C GLY A 346 20.94 27.18 -10.76
N GLN A 347 20.25 26.04 -10.56
CA GLN A 347 19.28 25.50 -11.52
C GLN A 347 17.89 26.16 -11.34
N CYS A 348 17.84 27.47 -11.57
CA CYS A 348 16.65 28.27 -11.27
C CYS A 348 15.43 27.94 -12.14
N HIS A 349 15.63 27.56 -13.40
CA HIS A 349 14.53 27.18 -14.31
C HIS A 349 13.95 25.82 -13.98
N ASP A 350 14.77 24.88 -13.50
CA ASP A 350 14.27 23.58 -13.03
C ASP A 350 13.44 23.76 -11.77
N ALA A 351 13.90 24.60 -10.83
CA ALA A 351 13.13 24.96 -9.65
C ALA A 351 11.81 25.66 -10.01
N GLU A 352 11.80 26.53 -11.01
CA GLU A 352 10.58 27.15 -11.55
C GLU A 352 9.58 26.10 -12.02
N THR A 353 10.04 25.15 -12.83
CA THR A 353 9.20 24.08 -13.38
C THR A 353 8.59 23.23 -12.26
N VAL A 354 9.38 22.83 -11.27
CA VAL A 354 8.93 22.04 -10.10
C VAL A 354 7.83 22.79 -9.34
N LEU A 355 8.06 24.07 -9.04
CA LEU A 355 7.13 24.88 -8.26
C LEU A 355 5.85 25.25 -9.04
N LEU A 356 5.94 25.47 -10.36
CA LEU A 356 4.78 25.72 -11.21
C LEU A 356 3.86 24.50 -11.28
N ASN A 357 4.42 23.32 -11.56
CA ASN A 357 3.65 22.09 -11.59
C ASN A 357 2.94 21.84 -10.27
N TYR A 358 3.62 22.07 -9.17
CA TYR A 358 3.06 21.88 -7.83
C TYR A 358 1.94 22.90 -7.53
N TYR A 359 2.10 24.18 -7.96
CA TYR A 359 1.07 25.20 -7.79
C TYR A 359 -0.16 24.92 -8.65
N GLU A 360 0.01 24.47 -9.90
CA GLU A 360 -1.10 24.13 -10.80
C GLU A 360 -1.98 23.03 -10.22
N ASP A 361 -1.36 22.02 -9.59
CA ASP A 361 -2.06 20.90 -9.00
C ASP A 361 -2.81 21.26 -7.69
N ARG A 362 -2.23 22.13 -6.88
CA ARG A 362 -2.69 22.37 -5.51
C ARG A 362 -3.23 23.76 -5.23
N ARG A 363 -2.74 24.79 -5.95
CA ARG A 363 -3.05 26.21 -5.77
C ARG A 363 -2.89 26.71 -4.34
N ILE A 364 -1.87 26.23 -3.62
CA ILE A 364 -1.62 26.58 -2.23
C ILE A 364 -0.74 27.83 -2.10
N PRO A 365 -0.93 28.65 -1.03
CA PRO A 365 -0.16 29.87 -0.81
C PRO A 365 1.35 29.61 -0.72
N LYS A 366 1.77 28.53 -0.09
CA LYS A 366 3.19 28.17 0.09
C LYS A 366 3.93 28.06 -1.26
N ALA A 367 3.30 27.46 -2.27
CA ALA A 367 3.88 27.35 -3.61
C ALA A 367 3.99 28.71 -4.32
N ALA A 368 2.95 29.54 -4.23
CA ALA A 368 2.97 30.90 -4.77
C ALA A 368 4.05 31.77 -4.10
N PHE A 369 4.21 31.65 -2.78
CA PHE A 369 5.28 32.31 -2.04
C PHE A 369 6.67 31.85 -2.51
N ALA A 370 6.88 30.53 -2.66
CA ALA A 370 8.14 29.98 -3.15
C ALA A 370 8.48 30.49 -4.55
N LEU A 371 7.48 30.57 -5.46
CA LEU A 371 7.65 31.14 -6.80
C LEU A 371 8.01 32.62 -6.74
N SER A 372 7.34 33.42 -5.92
CA SER A 372 7.69 34.83 -5.77
C SER A 372 9.15 35.01 -5.32
N ARG A 373 9.58 34.22 -4.33
CA ARG A 373 10.99 34.26 -3.85
C ARG A 373 11.98 33.82 -4.92
N LEU A 374 11.65 32.78 -5.70
CA LEU A 374 12.48 32.33 -6.82
C LEU A 374 12.70 33.45 -7.85
N TYR A 375 11.63 34.14 -8.24
CA TYR A 375 11.74 35.27 -9.20
C TYR A 375 12.47 36.49 -8.64
N ALA A 376 12.39 36.72 -7.31
CA ALA A 376 13.12 37.81 -6.67
C ALA A 376 14.62 37.53 -6.60
N THR A 377 15.01 36.30 -6.24
CA THR A 377 16.39 36.00 -5.85
C THR A 377 17.21 35.31 -6.93
N CYS A 378 16.62 34.37 -7.65
CA CYS A 378 17.32 33.49 -8.59
C CYS A 378 17.14 33.96 -10.04
N LEU A 379 15.90 34.09 -10.49
CA LEU A 379 15.59 34.49 -11.87
C LEU A 379 15.62 35.99 -12.11
N LYS A 380 15.61 36.80 -11.02
CA LYS A 380 15.69 38.28 -11.05
C LYS A 380 14.69 38.92 -12.01
N ASN A 381 13.45 38.44 -12.00
CA ASN A 381 12.36 38.97 -12.85
C ASN A 381 11.32 39.71 -11.96
N PRO A 382 11.36 41.06 -11.93
CA PRO A 382 10.50 41.83 -11.05
C PRO A 382 9.01 41.79 -11.42
N GLU A 383 8.67 41.59 -12.70
CA GLU A 383 7.28 41.48 -13.17
C GLU A 383 6.65 40.18 -12.63
N ARG A 384 7.32 39.05 -12.82
CA ARG A 384 6.86 37.79 -12.32
C ARG A 384 6.89 37.69 -10.79
N TYR A 385 7.86 38.33 -10.13
CA TYR A 385 7.86 38.49 -8.71
C TYR A 385 6.57 39.17 -8.21
N SER A 386 6.23 40.33 -8.81
CA SER A 386 5.02 41.10 -8.45
C SER A 386 3.76 40.28 -8.66
N TYR A 387 3.64 39.57 -9.81
CA TYR A 387 2.53 38.69 -10.11
C TYR A 387 2.37 37.57 -9.04
N TRP A 388 3.42 36.83 -8.74
CA TRP A 388 3.36 35.72 -7.80
C TRP A 388 3.15 36.15 -6.35
N ASN A 389 3.63 37.33 -6.00
CA ASN A 389 3.35 37.93 -4.69
C ASN A 389 1.86 38.30 -4.56
N GLU A 390 1.24 38.83 -5.60
CA GLU A 390 -0.21 39.09 -5.62
C GLU A 390 -1.03 37.79 -5.53
N VAL A 391 -0.61 36.76 -6.27
CA VAL A 391 -1.23 35.42 -6.21
C VAL A 391 -1.13 34.86 -4.81
N TYR A 392 0.02 34.97 -4.14
CA TYR A 392 0.20 34.53 -2.77
C TYR A 392 -0.76 35.23 -1.81
N GLU A 393 -0.84 36.56 -1.88
CA GLU A 393 -1.74 37.34 -1.03
C GLU A 393 -3.23 36.98 -1.24
N LYS A 394 -3.63 36.69 -2.48
CA LYS A 394 -4.99 36.27 -2.80
C LYS A 394 -5.29 34.88 -2.24
N THR A 395 -4.38 33.92 -2.45
CA THR A 395 -4.59 32.54 -2.01
C THR A 395 -4.58 32.44 -0.47
N LEU A 396 -3.74 33.22 0.23
CA LEU A 396 -3.71 33.26 1.67
C LEU A 396 -5.06 33.73 2.26
N LYS A 397 -5.70 34.72 1.65
CA LYS A 397 -7.01 35.22 2.07
C LYS A 397 -8.13 34.19 1.90
N THR A 398 -7.99 33.30 0.91
CA THR A 398 -9.00 32.25 0.61
C THR A 398 -8.89 31.06 1.58
N GLU A 399 -7.72 30.80 2.14
CA GLU A 399 -7.55 29.73 3.17
C GLU A 399 -8.05 30.12 4.56
N VAL A 400 -8.15 31.41 4.85
CA VAL A 400 -8.57 31.92 6.18
C VAL A 400 -10.11 32.04 6.29
N LEU A 401 -10.84 31.90 5.20
CA LEU A 401 -12.32 31.89 5.15
C LEU A 401 -12.85 30.45 5.08
#